data_27142ed6ec5dbfdd15431acfca9d4cd6
#
_entry.id   27142ed6ec5dbfdd15431acfca9d4cd6
#
_cell.length_a   1.000
_cell.length_b   1.000
_cell.length_c   1.000
_cell.angle_alpha   90.00
_cell.angle_beta   90.00
_cell.angle_gamma   90.00
#
_symmetry.space_group_name_H-M   'P 1'
#
loop_
_entity.id
_entity.type
_entity.pdbx_description
1 polymer ?
#
loop_
_entity_poly.entity_id
_entity_poly.type
_entity_poly.pdbx_seq_one_letter_code
_entity_poly.pdbx_strand_id
1 'polypeptide(L)'
;IPANGDYNCQTVGFLAHMDTSPDCPDENVRPQLVKHYDGKDITLNKALGVKMTTKMFPFLKNYVGQDLITTDGTTLLGADDKAGIAEIMTMAETLLTPDEEVGHGVDFFDVPGWGADVAYTVDGGAWGEMEYETFNAASMKVTIHGSNIHPGSAKNKMKNSILIGLEFQSMLPENEKPQYTEKYEGFFHLNHIGGNVENTTLNYIVRDHDMTRFEERKALGNKIGEFLNAKYGEGTVEVEIADTYYNMAEKI
;
A
#
# COMPACT_ATOMS: atom_id res chain seq x y z
N ILE A 1 16.89 8.92 24.90
CA ILE A 1 17.92 8.60 25.92
C ILE A 1 18.81 9.82 26.07
N PRO A 2 19.05 10.33 27.29
CA PRO A 2 19.97 11.45 27.50
C PRO A 2 21.37 11.12 27.01
N ALA A 3 22.10 12.14 26.54
CA ALA A 3 23.52 11.97 26.20
C ALA A 3 24.30 11.42 27.42
N ASN A 4 25.18 10.46 27.18
CA ASN A 4 25.98 9.84 28.23
C ASN A 4 27.47 10.31 28.23
N GLY A 5 27.76 11.42 27.50
CA GLY A 5 29.08 12.03 27.41
C GLY A 5 29.01 13.38 26.68
N ASP A 6 30.14 14.11 26.69
CA ASP A 6 30.29 15.40 26.01
C ASP A 6 30.69 15.22 24.53
N TYR A 7 29.96 14.39 23.81
CA TYR A 7 30.21 14.16 22.39
C TYR A 7 29.33 15.09 21.54
N ASN A 8 29.95 15.82 20.63
CA ASN A 8 29.26 16.57 19.59
C ASN A 8 28.93 15.60 18.42
N CYS A 9 27.86 14.83 18.57
CA CYS A 9 27.37 13.89 17.57
C CYS A 9 25.92 14.21 17.22
N GLN A 10 25.48 13.76 16.05
CA GLN A 10 24.09 13.87 15.63
C GLN A 10 23.18 13.05 16.54
N THR A 11 21.99 13.57 16.78
CA THR A 11 20.90 12.82 17.44
C THR A 11 20.26 11.92 16.42
N VAL A 12 20.27 10.61 16.67
CA VAL A 12 19.67 9.59 15.78
C VAL A 12 18.39 9.08 16.40
N GLY A 13 17.30 9.11 15.64
CA GLY A 13 16.04 8.53 15.99
C GLY A 13 15.80 7.18 15.30
N PHE A 14 15.01 6.33 15.93
CA PHE A 14 14.53 5.07 15.36
C PHE A 14 13.01 5.00 15.53
N LEU A 15 12.32 4.55 14.50
CA LEU A 15 10.87 4.41 14.46
C LEU A 15 10.49 3.00 14.04
N ALA A 16 9.33 2.55 14.53
CA ALA A 16 8.64 1.35 14.10
C ALA A 16 7.14 1.54 14.37
N HIS A 17 6.26 0.91 13.58
CA HIS A 17 4.83 1.07 13.77
C HIS A 17 4.20 -0.07 14.60
N MET A 18 3.04 0.18 15.21
CA MET A 18 2.36 -0.74 16.11
C MET A 18 1.17 -1.46 15.49
N ASP A 19 0.54 -0.83 14.52
CA ASP A 19 -0.66 -1.33 13.86
C ASP A 19 -0.34 -2.48 12.91
N THR A 20 -1.37 -3.08 12.37
CA THR A 20 -1.32 -4.12 11.33
C THR A 20 -2.32 -3.78 10.25
N SER A 21 -2.07 -4.27 9.02
CA SER A 21 -2.96 -4.04 7.90
C SER A 21 -4.42 -4.42 8.22
N PRO A 22 -5.40 -3.56 7.91
CA PRO A 22 -6.82 -3.85 8.13
C PRO A 22 -7.39 -4.90 7.16
N ASP A 23 -6.61 -5.39 6.20
CA ASP A 23 -7.07 -6.33 5.17
C ASP A 23 -7.30 -7.75 5.69
N CYS A 24 -6.75 -8.10 6.85
CA CYS A 24 -6.89 -9.41 7.48
C CYS A 24 -7.13 -9.28 8.99
N PRO A 25 -7.80 -10.27 9.64
CA PRO A 25 -7.92 -10.31 11.10
C PRO A 25 -6.55 -10.34 11.77
N ASP A 26 -6.43 -9.65 12.89
CA ASP A 26 -5.22 -9.56 13.72
C ASP A 26 -5.46 -9.94 15.20
N GLU A 27 -6.69 -10.33 15.54
CA GLU A 27 -7.07 -10.75 16.88
C GLU A 27 -6.88 -12.27 17.10
N ASN A 28 -6.51 -12.65 18.33
CA ASN A 28 -6.31 -14.03 18.73
C ASN A 28 -5.25 -14.78 17.90
N VAL A 29 -4.16 -14.08 17.58
CA VAL A 29 -3.02 -14.62 16.83
C VAL A 29 -2.49 -15.90 17.48
N ARG A 30 -2.26 -16.94 16.67
CA ARG A 30 -1.74 -18.24 17.10
C ARG A 30 -0.38 -18.51 16.46
N PRO A 31 0.72 -18.05 17.07
CA PRO A 31 2.06 -18.24 16.51
C PRO A 31 2.45 -19.73 16.50
N GLN A 32 3.14 -20.14 15.45
CA GLN A 32 3.68 -21.50 15.29
C GLN A 32 5.16 -21.42 14.93
N LEU A 33 5.97 -22.24 15.57
CA LEU A 33 7.40 -22.34 15.29
C LEU A 33 7.67 -23.52 14.35
N VAL A 34 8.21 -23.23 13.18
CA VAL A 34 8.70 -24.22 12.20
C VAL A 34 10.22 -24.28 12.33
N LYS A 35 10.73 -25.28 13.04
CA LYS A 35 12.17 -25.44 13.25
C LYS A 35 12.85 -26.06 12.05
N HIS A 36 14.05 -25.52 11.74
CA HIS A 36 14.93 -26.04 10.67
C HIS A 36 14.15 -26.30 9.38
N TYR A 37 13.50 -25.24 8.86
CA TYR A 37 12.64 -25.34 7.69
C TYR A 37 13.30 -26.12 6.55
N ASP A 38 12.61 -27.14 6.04
CA ASP A 38 13.16 -28.12 5.09
C ASP A 38 12.94 -27.76 3.60
N GLY A 39 12.41 -26.56 3.32
CA GLY A 39 12.16 -26.08 1.95
C GLY A 39 10.86 -26.60 1.31
N LYS A 40 10.00 -27.31 2.08
CA LYS A 40 8.71 -27.82 1.58
C LYS A 40 7.54 -26.92 1.99
N ASP A 41 6.35 -27.30 1.51
CA ASP A 41 5.11 -26.62 1.89
C ASP A 41 4.84 -26.73 3.40
N ILE A 42 4.50 -25.61 4.01
CA ILE A 42 4.16 -25.52 5.44
C ILE A 42 2.64 -25.67 5.59
N THR A 43 2.18 -26.65 6.37
CA THR A 43 0.76 -26.74 6.72
C THR A 43 0.49 -25.88 7.95
N LEU A 44 -0.18 -24.75 7.75
CA LEU A 44 -0.54 -23.81 8.81
C LEU A 44 -1.73 -24.30 9.64
N ASN A 45 -2.77 -24.81 8.96
CA ASN A 45 -3.98 -25.32 9.64
C ASN A 45 -4.51 -26.57 8.91
N LYS A 46 -4.40 -27.71 9.57
CA LYS A 46 -4.87 -28.99 9.00
C LYS A 46 -6.40 -29.04 8.87
N ALA A 47 -7.12 -28.50 9.87
CA ALA A 47 -8.58 -28.55 9.90
C ALA A 47 -9.21 -27.69 8.80
N LEU A 48 -8.61 -26.54 8.50
CA LEU A 48 -9.06 -25.62 7.47
C LEU A 48 -8.38 -25.85 6.11
N GLY A 49 -7.40 -26.77 6.05
CA GLY A 49 -6.65 -27.05 4.83
C GLY A 49 -5.72 -25.91 4.38
N VAL A 50 -5.38 -24.98 5.31
CA VAL A 50 -4.55 -23.81 4.98
C VAL A 50 -3.09 -24.22 4.92
N LYS A 51 -2.44 -23.85 3.81
CA LYS A 51 -1.02 -24.14 3.56
C LYS A 51 -0.31 -22.94 2.97
N MET A 52 0.92 -22.74 3.38
CA MET A 52 1.88 -21.87 2.71
C MET A 52 2.73 -22.72 1.78
N THR A 53 2.53 -22.59 0.46
CA THR A 53 3.22 -23.45 -0.50
C THR A 53 4.40 -22.74 -1.15
N THR A 54 5.45 -23.49 -1.45
CA THR A 54 6.63 -22.96 -2.17
C THR A 54 6.31 -22.49 -3.59
N LYS A 55 5.17 -22.90 -4.13
CA LYS A 55 4.66 -22.41 -5.41
C LYS A 55 4.05 -21.02 -5.30
N MET A 56 3.27 -20.77 -4.25
CA MET A 56 2.69 -19.42 -3.98
C MET A 56 3.74 -18.44 -3.45
N PHE A 57 4.67 -18.95 -2.64
CA PHE A 57 5.71 -18.16 -1.97
C PHE A 57 7.10 -18.72 -2.32
N PRO A 58 7.62 -18.47 -3.54
CA PRO A 58 8.90 -19.01 -3.99
C PRO A 58 10.10 -18.60 -3.14
N PHE A 59 10.02 -17.44 -2.49
CA PHE A 59 11.04 -16.90 -1.59
C PHE A 59 11.27 -17.76 -0.33
N LEU A 60 10.33 -18.63 0.05
CA LEU A 60 10.51 -19.57 1.16
C LEU A 60 11.78 -20.43 1.02
N LYS A 61 12.21 -20.70 -0.21
CA LYS A 61 13.44 -21.45 -0.48
C LYS A 61 14.71 -20.77 0.07
N ASN A 62 14.68 -19.46 0.28
CA ASN A 62 15.80 -18.70 0.81
C ASN A 62 15.99 -18.93 2.31
N TYR A 63 15.00 -19.50 2.99
CA TYR A 63 14.99 -19.71 4.43
C TYR A 63 15.21 -21.17 4.86
N VAL A 64 15.64 -22.03 3.92
CA VAL A 64 15.94 -23.44 4.22
C VAL A 64 17.03 -23.54 5.31
N GLY A 65 16.76 -24.34 6.33
CA GLY A 65 17.64 -24.52 7.50
C GLY A 65 17.42 -23.51 8.62
N GLN A 66 16.60 -22.47 8.40
CA GLN A 66 16.27 -21.47 9.42
C GLN A 66 15.01 -21.87 10.20
N ASP A 67 14.86 -21.32 11.39
CA ASP A 67 13.62 -21.42 12.16
C ASP A 67 12.67 -20.30 11.69
N LEU A 68 11.41 -20.65 11.41
CA LEU A 68 10.40 -19.72 10.96
C LEU A 68 9.28 -19.61 12.00
N ILE A 69 8.74 -18.41 12.17
CA ILE A 69 7.52 -18.17 12.94
C ILE A 69 6.39 -17.85 11.97
N THR A 70 5.28 -18.57 12.07
CA THR A 70 4.08 -18.39 11.25
C THR A 70 2.86 -18.28 12.15
N THR A 71 1.68 -17.95 11.58
CA THR A 71 0.39 -18.16 12.26
C THR A 71 -0.26 -19.46 11.80
N ASP A 72 -1.45 -19.74 12.33
CA ASP A 72 -2.30 -20.81 11.83
C ASP A 72 -3.02 -20.45 10.50
N GLY A 73 -2.70 -19.32 9.90
CA GLY A 73 -3.28 -18.85 8.65
C GLY A 73 -4.69 -18.27 8.75
N THR A 74 -5.20 -18.03 9.96
CA THR A 74 -6.50 -17.37 10.19
C THR A 74 -6.35 -15.88 10.50
N THR A 75 -5.12 -15.44 10.83
CA THR A 75 -4.78 -14.04 11.16
C THR A 75 -3.46 -13.64 10.53
N LEU A 76 -3.17 -12.34 10.53
CA LEU A 76 -1.81 -11.83 10.40
C LEU A 76 -0.94 -12.31 11.58
N LEU A 77 0.38 -12.34 11.39
CA LEU A 77 1.35 -12.57 12.47
C LEU A 77 1.60 -11.28 13.27
N GLY A 78 1.60 -10.15 12.60
CA GLY A 78 1.95 -8.84 13.15
C GLY A 78 3.46 -8.66 13.38
N ALA A 79 4.30 -9.42 12.67
CA ALA A 79 5.75 -9.22 12.70
C ALA A 79 6.12 -7.89 12.04
N ASP A 80 5.37 -7.49 11.05
CA ASP A 80 5.36 -6.17 10.46
C ASP A 80 4.35 -5.31 11.26
N ASP A 81 4.78 -4.27 12.05
CA ASP A 81 6.24 -4.03 12.30
C ASP A 81 6.61 -4.20 13.79
N LYS A 82 5.94 -5.08 14.51
CA LYS A 82 6.27 -5.37 15.92
C LYS A 82 7.67 -6.01 16.08
N ALA A 83 8.27 -6.53 14.97
CA ALA A 83 9.66 -6.96 14.98
C ALA A 83 10.60 -5.76 15.12
N GLY A 84 10.40 -4.69 14.33
CA GLY A 84 11.15 -3.45 14.45
C GLY A 84 11.03 -2.83 15.84
N ILE A 85 9.82 -2.84 16.44
CA ILE A 85 9.64 -2.43 17.84
C ILE A 85 10.53 -3.24 18.77
N ALA A 86 10.55 -4.57 18.66
CA ALA A 86 11.34 -5.44 19.52
C ALA A 86 12.84 -5.18 19.36
N GLU A 87 13.32 -4.94 18.14
CA GLU A 87 14.70 -4.62 17.83
C GLU A 87 15.12 -3.29 18.46
N ILE A 88 14.30 -2.24 18.27
CA ILE A 88 14.56 -0.92 18.84
C ILE A 88 14.51 -0.95 20.36
N MET A 89 13.51 -1.61 20.96
CA MET A 89 13.41 -1.78 22.41
C MET A 89 14.61 -2.53 23.00
N THR A 90 15.21 -3.41 22.25
CA THR A 90 16.43 -4.12 22.64
C THR A 90 17.67 -3.21 22.56
N MET A 91 17.70 -2.27 21.64
CA MET A 91 18.82 -1.31 21.47
C MET A 91 18.71 -0.10 22.40
N ALA A 92 17.52 0.48 22.52
CA ALA A 92 17.32 1.78 23.18
C ALA A 92 15.84 2.03 23.51
N GLU A 93 15.56 3.08 24.29
CA GLU A 93 14.19 3.58 24.50
C GLU A 93 13.64 4.21 23.21
N THR A 94 12.34 4.03 22.94
CA THR A 94 11.77 4.06 21.60
C THR A 94 10.62 5.04 21.46
N LEU A 95 10.43 5.52 20.24
CA LEU A 95 9.20 6.11 19.75
C LEU A 95 8.43 5.08 18.90
N LEU A 96 7.13 4.95 19.15
CA LEU A 96 6.21 4.09 18.40
C LEU A 96 5.18 4.95 17.69
N THR A 97 4.88 4.66 16.43
CA THR A 97 3.84 5.35 15.66
C THR A 97 2.63 4.42 15.47
N PRO A 98 1.39 4.89 15.75
CA PRO A 98 0.17 4.19 15.37
C PRO A 98 -0.24 4.56 13.93
N ASP A 99 -1.14 3.75 13.35
CA ASP A 99 -1.84 4.04 12.08
C ASP A 99 -0.92 4.21 10.85
N GLU A 100 0.27 3.59 10.82
CA GLU A 100 1.18 3.61 9.68
C GLU A 100 0.54 2.93 8.47
N GLU A 101 -0.04 1.76 8.64
CA GLU A 101 -0.64 0.92 7.58
C GLU A 101 -1.80 1.60 6.82
N VAL A 102 -2.38 2.64 7.40
CA VAL A 102 -3.40 3.49 6.77
C VAL A 102 -2.86 4.87 6.37
N GLY A 103 -1.55 5.10 6.50
CA GLY A 103 -0.85 6.30 6.08
C GLY A 103 -1.00 7.50 7.01
N HIS A 104 -1.39 7.30 8.26
CA HIS A 104 -1.62 8.35 9.26
C HIS A 104 -0.61 8.35 10.41
N GLY A 105 0.43 7.53 10.34
CA GLY A 105 1.41 7.34 11.42
C GLY A 105 2.15 8.60 11.86
N VAL A 106 2.22 9.61 11.00
CA VAL A 106 2.95 10.86 11.25
C VAL A 106 2.05 12.09 11.38
N ASP A 107 0.73 11.97 11.29
CA ASP A 107 -0.20 13.10 11.26
C ASP A 107 -0.09 14.01 12.49
N PHE A 108 0.18 13.43 13.65
CA PHE A 108 0.30 14.15 14.94
C PHE A 108 1.73 14.12 15.50
N PHE A 109 2.70 13.70 14.68
CA PHE A 109 4.07 13.57 15.13
C PHE A 109 4.79 14.92 15.16
N ASP A 110 5.22 15.35 16.36
CA ASP A 110 5.97 16.60 16.54
C ASP A 110 7.45 16.41 16.16
N VAL A 111 7.74 16.43 14.87
CA VAL A 111 9.10 16.29 14.33
C VAL A 111 10.08 17.31 14.94
N PRO A 112 9.75 18.63 15.05
CA PRO A 112 10.61 19.60 15.72
C PRO A 112 10.84 19.30 17.19
N GLY A 113 9.79 18.92 17.92
CA GLY A 113 9.86 18.61 19.35
C GLY A 113 10.65 17.33 19.65
N TRP A 114 10.70 16.40 18.71
CA TRP A 114 11.49 15.18 18.83
C TRP A 114 13.00 15.45 18.85
N GLY A 115 13.45 16.44 18.07
CA GLY A 115 14.83 16.94 18.14
C GLY A 115 15.90 15.97 17.62
N ALA A 116 15.52 14.95 16.83
CA ALA A 116 16.50 14.11 16.15
C ALA A 116 17.02 14.82 14.88
N ASP A 117 18.34 14.73 14.64
CA ASP A 117 18.96 15.26 13.42
C ASP A 117 18.71 14.35 12.21
N VAL A 118 18.66 13.04 12.44
CA VAL A 118 18.36 11.99 11.46
C VAL A 118 17.51 10.91 12.11
N ALA A 119 16.75 10.17 11.29
CA ALA A 119 15.91 9.08 11.76
C ALA A 119 15.98 7.88 10.81
N TYR A 120 15.81 6.70 11.37
CA TYR A 120 15.63 5.45 10.63
C TYR A 120 14.31 4.83 11.03
N THR A 121 13.47 4.50 10.04
CA THR A 121 12.33 3.61 10.24
C THR A 121 12.83 2.18 10.14
N VAL A 122 12.59 1.39 11.19
CA VAL A 122 12.91 -0.03 11.25
C VAL A 122 11.64 -0.79 10.92
N ASP A 123 11.53 -1.24 9.70
CA ASP A 123 10.32 -1.85 9.15
C ASP A 123 10.67 -3.07 8.29
N GLY A 124 9.66 -3.76 7.73
CA GLY A 124 9.84 -4.99 6.96
C GLY A 124 10.77 -4.85 5.78
N GLY A 125 11.36 -5.97 5.34
CA GLY A 125 12.28 -6.04 4.22
C GLY A 125 13.23 -7.22 4.33
N ALA A 126 14.14 -7.36 3.35
CA ALA A 126 15.15 -8.40 3.40
C ALA A 126 16.34 -7.99 4.28
N TRP A 127 17.02 -8.97 4.86
CA TRP A 127 18.19 -8.72 5.71
C TRP A 127 19.27 -7.91 5.00
N GLY A 128 19.61 -6.75 5.56
CA GLY A 128 20.67 -5.87 5.04
C GLY A 128 20.18 -4.90 3.95
N GLU A 129 18.90 -4.85 3.65
CA GLU A 129 18.31 -3.80 2.81
C GLU A 129 18.21 -2.49 3.58
N MET A 130 18.40 -1.40 2.86
CA MET A 130 18.21 -0.04 3.34
C MET A 130 17.61 0.76 2.19
N GLU A 131 16.43 1.33 2.42
CA GLU A 131 15.74 2.18 1.45
C GLU A 131 15.94 3.67 1.82
N TYR A 132 16.21 4.49 0.83
CA TYR A 132 16.37 5.94 0.95
C TYR A 132 15.55 6.71 -0.08
N GLU A 133 14.71 6.01 -0.82
CA GLU A 133 13.77 6.56 -1.78
C GLU A 133 12.38 5.94 -1.57
N THR A 134 11.36 6.75 -1.80
CA THR A 134 9.96 6.32 -1.85
C THR A 134 9.33 6.75 -3.17
N PHE A 135 8.14 6.28 -3.45
CA PHE A 135 7.35 6.86 -4.54
C PHE A 135 6.85 8.26 -4.20
N ASN A 136 6.56 9.07 -5.23
CA ASN A 136 5.52 10.07 -5.14
C ASN A 136 4.18 9.34 -5.22
N ALA A 137 3.24 9.66 -4.36
CA ALA A 137 1.99 8.94 -4.25
C ALA A 137 0.77 9.88 -4.23
N ALA A 138 -0.28 9.46 -4.94
CA ALA A 138 -1.59 10.10 -4.89
C ALA A 138 -2.70 9.06 -4.85
N SER A 139 -3.82 9.42 -4.25
CA SER A 139 -5.09 8.76 -4.44
C SER A 139 -5.83 9.39 -5.62
N MET A 140 -6.46 8.57 -6.45
CA MET A 140 -7.35 9.03 -7.51
C MET A 140 -8.69 8.31 -7.37
N LYS A 141 -9.74 9.06 -7.09
CA LYS A 141 -11.11 8.57 -7.02
C LYS A 141 -11.86 9.03 -8.25
N VAL A 142 -12.48 8.08 -8.95
CA VAL A 142 -13.31 8.34 -10.11
C VAL A 142 -14.75 7.97 -9.77
N THR A 143 -15.64 8.96 -9.78
CA THR A 143 -17.07 8.76 -9.56
C THR A 143 -17.80 8.95 -10.89
N ILE A 144 -18.65 7.99 -11.22
CA ILE A 144 -19.36 7.96 -12.49
C ILE A 144 -20.86 7.97 -12.25
N HIS A 145 -21.54 8.96 -12.80
CA HIS A 145 -22.98 9.17 -12.71
C HIS A 145 -23.67 8.64 -13.98
N GLY A 146 -24.46 7.59 -13.82
CA GLY A 146 -25.26 6.99 -14.87
C GLY A 146 -26.70 7.46 -14.87
N SER A 147 -27.49 6.91 -15.77
CA SER A 147 -28.93 7.07 -15.76
C SER A 147 -29.59 5.75 -16.12
N ASN A 148 -30.38 5.23 -15.18
CA ASN A 148 -31.04 3.95 -15.34
C ASN A 148 -32.36 4.15 -16.10
N ILE A 149 -32.58 3.31 -17.10
CA ILE A 149 -33.80 3.29 -17.92
C ILE A 149 -34.23 1.83 -18.06
N HIS A 150 -35.53 1.57 -18.09
CA HIS A 150 -36.03 0.23 -18.33
C HIS A 150 -35.41 -0.37 -19.62
N PRO A 151 -34.81 -1.57 -19.55
CA PRO A 151 -34.02 -2.11 -20.68
C PRO A 151 -34.76 -2.13 -22.02
N GLY A 152 -36.06 -2.39 -22.02
CA GLY A 152 -36.87 -2.39 -23.24
C GLY A 152 -37.03 -1.03 -23.96
N SER A 153 -36.67 0.08 -23.27
CA SER A 153 -36.74 1.45 -23.82
C SER A 153 -35.44 2.23 -23.67
N ALA A 154 -34.35 1.55 -23.37
CA ALA A 154 -33.08 2.15 -22.99
C ALA A 154 -32.22 2.65 -24.18
N LYS A 155 -32.54 2.27 -25.41
CA LYS A 155 -31.76 2.62 -26.60
C LYS A 155 -31.55 4.14 -26.70
N ASN A 156 -30.28 4.55 -26.76
CA ASN A 156 -29.83 5.95 -26.83
C ASN A 156 -30.25 6.84 -25.62
N LYS A 157 -30.64 6.24 -24.49
CA LYS A 157 -31.08 6.96 -23.28
C LYS A 157 -30.33 6.54 -22.03
N MET A 158 -30.07 5.22 -21.87
CA MET A 158 -29.36 4.69 -20.70
C MET A 158 -27.89 5.08 -20.74
N LYS A 159 -27.39 5.55 -19.60
CA LYS A 159 -25.95 5.64 -19.32
C LYS A 159 -25.65 4.64 -18.19
N ASN A 160 -24.96 3.56 -18.51
CA ASN A 160 -24.57 2.58 -17.51
C ASN A 160 -23.22 2.96 -16.92
N SER A 161 -23.22 3.42 -15.67
CA SER A 161 -22.02 3.90 -15.00
C SER A 161 -20.93 2.82 -14.85
N ILE A 162 -21.31 1.53 -14.69
CA ILE A 162 -20.35 0.42 -14.63
C ILE A 162 -19.58 0.32 -15.95
N LEU A 163 -20.29 0.36 -17.09
CA LEU A 163 -19.65 0.23 -18.40
C LEU A 163 -18.74 1.43 -18.70
N ILE A 164 -19.14 2.64 -18.28
CA ILE A 164 -18.31 3.84 -18.40
C ILE A 164 -17.07 3.71 -17.50
N GLY A 165 -17.20 3.14 -16.30
CA GLY A 165 -16.05 2.87 -15.42
C GLY A 165 -15.06 1.87 -16.01
N LEU A 166 -15.55 0.82 -16.64
CA LEU A 166 -14.70 -0.13 -17.37
C LEU A 166 -14.02 0.54 -18.58
N GLU A 167 -14.70 1.45 -19.25
CA GLU A 167 -14.10 2.24 -20.32
C GLU A 167 -13.00 3.18 -19.80
N PHE A 168 -13.22 3.87 -18.67
CA PHE A 168 -12.19 4.67 -18.00
C PHE A 168 -10.94 3.82 -17.73
N GLN A 169 -11.12 2.65 -17.10
CA GLN A 169 -10.02 1.72 -16.81
C GLN A 169 -9.29 1.28 -18.08
N SER A 170 -10.00 1.05 -19.18
CA SER A 170 -9.41 0.60 -20.44
C SER A 170 -8.59 1.67 -21.17
N MET A 171 -8.75 2.93 -20.82
CA MET A 171 -8.00 4.06 -21.37
C MET A 171 -6.68 4.33 -20.64
N LEU A 172 -6.50 3.76 -19.44
CA LEU A 172 -5.22 3.77 -18.73
C LEU A 172 -4.25 2.76 -19.36
N PRO A 173 -2.93 3.04 -19.35
CA PRO A 173 -1.93 2.16 -19.95
C PRO A 173 -1.99 0.74 -19.38
N GLU A 174 -2.09 -0.26 -20.24
CA GLU A 174 -2.27 -1.68 -19.84
C GLU A 174 -1.06 -2.21 -19.05
N ASN A 175 0.14 -1.78 -19.41
CA ASN A 175 1.40 -2.22 -18.80
C ASN A 175 1.79 -1.43 -17.54
N GLU A 176 1.05 -0.38 -17.16
CA GLU A 176 1.33 0.45 -15.99
C GLU A 176 0.46 0.05 -14.80
N LYS A 177 0.53 -1.21 -14.42
CA LYS A 177 -0.14 -1.81 -13.26
C LYS A 177 0.88 -2.52 -12.39
N PRO A 178 0.70 -2.64 -11.06
CA PRO A 178 1.68 -3.26 -10.16
C PRO A 178 2.17 -4.65 -10.61
N GLN A 179 1.30 -5.46 -11.23
CA GLN A 179 1.67 -6.78 -11.72
C GLN A 179 2.58 -6.79 -12.95
N TYR A 180 2.84 -5.63 -13.57
CA TYR A 180 3.65 -5.48 -14.79
C TYR A 180 4.79 -4.48 -14.62
N THR A 181 4.93 -3.89 -13.43
CA THR A 181 5.96 -2.87 -13.13
C THR A 181 6.93 -3.38 -12.07
N GLU A 182 8.17 -2.91 -12.15
CA GLU A 182 9.22 -3.20 -11.18
C GLU A 182 10.14 -1.98 -10.96
N LYS A 183 10.86 -1.96 -9.87
CA LYS A 183 11.87 -0.93 -9.53
C LYS A 183 11.27 0.48 -9.56
N TYR A 184 11.79 1.34 -10.44
CA TYR A 184 11.40 2.75 -10.56
C TYR A 184 10.20 3.00 -11.49
N GLU A 185 9.57 1.95 -12.00
CA GLU A 185 8.41 2.08 -12.87
C GLU A 185 7.16 2.47 -12.08
N GLY A 186 6.51 3.55 -12.50
CA GLY A 186 5.29 4.01 -11.88
C GLY A 186 4.05 3.26 -12.40
N PHE A 187 2.93 3.36 -11.67
CA PHE A 187 1.72 2.59 -11.98
C PHE A 187 0.43 3.27 -11.54
N PHE A 188 -0.68 2.76 -12.11
CA PHE A 188 -2.04 2.95 -11.62
C PHE A 188 -2.53 1.64 -11.00
N HIS A 189 -2.82 1.62 -9.72
CA HIS A 189 -3.38 0.47 -9.05
C HIS A 189 -4.86 0.69 -8.72
N LEU A 190 -5.75 0.05 -9.47
CA LEU A 190 -7.16 0.01 -9.14
C LEU A 190 -7.35 -0.96 -7.97
N ASN A 191 -7.56 -0.43 -6.78
CA ASN A 191 -7.70 -1.23 -5.55
C ASN A 191 -9.17 -1.44 -5.13
N HIS A 192 -10.09 -0.63 -5.67
CA HIS A 192 -11.52 -0.82 -5.44
C HIS A 192 -12.34 -0.39 -6.65
N ILE A 193 -13.36 -1.17 -6.99
CA ILE A 193 -14.44 -0.81 -7.89
C ILE A 193 -15.77 -1.29 -7.30
N GLY A 194 -16.76 -0.42 -7.25
CA GLY A 194 -18.09 -0.76 -6.77
C GLY A 194 -19.16 0.14 -7.34
N GLY A 195 -20.37 -0.39 -7.49
CA GLY A 195 -21.47 0.43 -8.00
C GLY A 195 -22.60 -0.35 -8.67
N ASN A 196 -23.46 0.39 -9.35
CA ASN A 196 -24.60 -0.09 -10.11
C ASN A 196 -24.78 0.74 -11.38
N VAL A 197 -25.91 0.60 -12.10
CA VAL A 197 -26.16 1.35 -13.35
C VAL A 197 -26.16 2.88 -13.16
N GLU A 198 -26.55 3.36 -11.97
CA GLU A 198 -26.71 4.80 -11.69
C GLU A 198 -25.46 5.45 -11.13
N ASN A 199 -24.66 4.69 -10.36
CA ASN A 199 -23.44 5.23 -9.75
C ASN A 199 -22.37 4.14 -9.61
N THR A 200 -21.15 4.46 -10.02
CA THR A 200 -19.97 3.58 -9.89
C THR A 200 -18.78 4.40 -9.43
N THR A 201 -18.04 3.86 -8.48
CA THR A 201 -16.80 4.44 -7.97
C THR A 201 -15.63 3.52 -8.25
N LEU A 202 -14.52 4.09 -8.72
CA LEU A 202 -13.24 3.43 -8.85
C LEU A 202 -12.21 4.17 -7.99
N ASN A 203 -11.46 3.46 -7.16
CA ASN A 203 -10.39 4.03 -6.36
C ASN A 203 -9.05 3.49 -6.84
N TYR A 204 -8.12 4.41 -7.06
CA TYR A 204 -6.77 4.10 -7.53
C TYR A 204 -5.73 4.63 -6.55
N ILE A 205 -4.63 3.92 -6.47
CA ILE A 205 -3.35 4.44 -6.01
C ILE A 205 -2.52 4.76 -7.26
N VAL A 206 -1.99 5.98 -7.33
CA VAL A 206 -1.10 6.43 -8.42
C VAL A 206 0.29 6.63 -7.82
N ARG A 207 1.29 6.00 -8.40
CA ARG A 207 2.68 6.08 -7.92
C ARG A 207 3.66 6.27 -9.05
N ASP A 208 4.69 7.07 -8.81
CA ASP A 208 5.90 7.15 -9.64
C ASP A 208 7.06 7.71 -8.81
N HIS A 209 8.28 7.25 -9.05
CA HIS A 209 9.48 7.81 -8.42
C HIS A 209 9.84 9.18 -9.01
N ASP A 210 9.63 9.37 -10.32
CA ASP A 210 9.90 10.62 -11.02
C ASP A 210 8.70 11.58 -10.90
N MET A 211 8.93 12.78 -10.39
CA MET A 211 7.90 13.80 -10.17
C MET A 211 7.21 14.22 -11.48
N THR A 212 7.96 14.33 -12.57
CA THR A 212 7.37 14.75 -13.87
C THR A 212 6.40 13.69 -14.38
N ARG A 213 6.78 12.43 -14.34
CA ARG A 213 5.92 11.30 -14.72
C ARG A 213 4.72 11.15 -13.78
N PHE A 214 4.93 11.40 -12.50
CA PHE A 214 3.84 11.40 -11.52
C PHE A 214 2.76 12.44 -11.89
N GLU A 215 3.16 13.67 -12.22
CA GLU A 215 2.23 14.71 -12.66
C GLU A 215 1.56 14.35 -14.01
N GLU A 216 2.30 13.76 -14.95
CA GLU A 216 1.75 13.27 -16.21
C GLU A 216 0.69 12.20 -16.00
N ARG A 217 0.85 11.29 -15.03
CA ARG A 217 -0.14 10.28 -14.66
C ARG A 217 -1.42 10.92 -14.13
N LYS A 218 -1.30 11.87 -13.21
CA LYS A 218 -2.45 12.62 -12.68
C LYS A 218 -3.18 13.35 -13.80
N ALA A 219 -2.43 14.02 -14.67
CA ALA A 219 -3.00 14.71 -15.82
C ALA A 219 -3.70 13.76 -16.80
N LEU A 220 -3.20 12.54 -16.99
CA LEU A 220 -3.86 11.53 -17.83
C LEU A 220 -5.23 11.13 -17.25
N GLY A 221 -5.32 10.88 -15.94
CA GLY A 221 -6.60 10.59 -15.27
C GLY A 221 -7.65 11.67 -15.51
N ASN A 222 -7.26 12.94 -15.35
CA ASN A 222 -8.14 14.08 -15.63
C ASN A 222 -8.57 14.16 -17.10
N LYS A 223 -7.64 13.99 -18.04
CA LYS A 223 -7.93 13.99 -19.50
C LYS A 223 -8.91 12.89 -19.91
N ILE A 224 -8.80 11.70 -19.31
CA ILE A 224 -9.76 10.62 -19.54
C ILE A 224 -11.14 11.02 -19.04
N GLY A 225 -11.24 11.62 -17.85
CA GLY A 225 -12.48 12.15 -17.30
C GLY A 225 -13.13 13.19 -18.23
N GLU A 226 -12.34 14.17 -18.70
CA GLU A 226 -12.78 15.19 -19.67
C GLU A 226 -13.28 14.55 -20.98
N PHE A 227 -12.55 13.58 -21.52
CA PHE A 227 -12.94 12.88 -22.74
C PHE A 227 -14.28 12.14 -22.57
N LEU A 228 -14.45 11.44 -21.45
CA LEU A 228 -15.69 10.70 -21.16
C LEU A 228 -16.86 11.66 -20.89
N ASN A 229 -16.62 12.81 -20.28
CA ASN A 229 -17.63 13.86 -20.14
C ASN A 229 -18.05 14.43 -21.51
N ALA A 230 -17.11 14.66 -22.41
CA ALA A 230 -17.42 15.07 -23.78
C ALA A 230 -18.25 14.01 -24.54
N LYS A 231 -17.98 12.72 -24.28
CA LYS A 231 -18.69 11.59 -24.92
C LYS A 231 -20.07 11.34 -24.35
N TYR A 232 -20.21 11.37 -23.03
CA TYR A 232 -21.44 10.95 -22.32
C TYR A 232 -22.25 12.11 -21.76
N GLY A 233 -21.72 13.31 -21.78
CA GLY A 233 -22.31 14.54 -21.25
C GLY A 233 -21.61 15.01 -19.97
N GLU A 234 -21.59 16.32 -19.80
CA GLU A 234 -20.94 16.98 -18.65
C GLU A 234 -21.46 16.46 -17.32
N GLY A 235 -20.57 16.30 -16.32
CA GLY A 235 -20.87 15.80 -15.00
C GLY A 235 -21.14 14.29 -14.95
N THR A 236 -20.86 13.54 -16.05
CA THR A 236 -20.97 12.07 -16.02
C THR A 236 -19.79 11.43 -15.30
N VAL A 237 -18.58 12.00 -15.40
CA VAL A 237 -17.37 11.49 -14.75
C VAL A 237 -16.73 12.60 -13.93
N GLU A 238 -16.54 12.34 -12.65
CA GLU A 238 -15.80 13.21 -11.73
C GLU A 238 -14.50 12.51 -11.35
N VAL A 239 -13.38 13.22 -11.45
CA VAL A 239 -12.05 12.72 -11.08
C VAL A 239 -11.51 13.58 -9.95
N GLU A 240 -11.31 12.98 -8.78
CA GLU A 240 -10.73 13.61 -7.60
C GLU A 240 -9.34 13.02 -7.37
N ILE A 241 -8.31 13.86 -7.36
CA ILE A 241 -6.92 13.43 -7.13
C ILE A 241 -6.38 14.20 -5.94
N ALA A 242 -5.81 13.47 -4.97
CA ALA A 242 -5.17 14.04 -3.81
C ALA A 242 -3.78 13.42 -3.61
N ASP A 243 -2.76 14.26 -3.53
CA ASP A 243 -1.39 13.81 -3.22
C ASP A 243 -1.34 13.33 -1.78
N THR A 244 -0.59 12.24 -1.54
CA THR A 244 -0.47 11.62 -0.23
C THR A 244 0.90 11.88 0.38
N TYR A 245 1.96 11.57 -0.36
CA TYR A 245 3.35 11.85 0.02
C TYR A 245 4.24 11.95 -1.23
N TYR A 246 5.46 12.44 -1.03
CA TYR A 246 6.44 12.62 -2.09
C TYR A 246 7.70 11.79 -1.84
N ASN A 247 8.44 11.48 -2.92
CA ASN A 247 9.72 10.80 -2.84
C ASN A 247 10.66 11.56 -1.90
N MET A 248 11.22 10.88 -0.92
CA MET A 248 12.11 11.48 0.07
C MET A 248 13.54 11.68 -0.43
N ALA A 249 13.94 11.09 -1.56
CA ALA A 249 15.31 11.17 -2.10
C ALA A 249 15.85 12.60 -2.25
N GLU A 250 15.00 13.58 -2.49
CA GLU A 250 15.41 15.00 -2.59
C GLU A 250 15.64 15.67 -1.22
N LYS A 251 15.31 14.98 -0.13
CA LYS A 251 15.40 15.50 1.25
C LYS A 251 16.54 14.86 2.06
N ILE A 252 17.09 13.77 1.56
CA ILE A 252 18.21 13.04 2.11
C ILE A 252 19.51 13.42 1.36
#